data_8888ca0ce6c6ab705bb427e8861c2101
#
_entry.id   8888ca0ce6c6ab705bb427e8861c2101
#
_cell.length_a   1.000
_cell.length_b   1.000
_cell.length_c   1.000
_cell.angle_alpha   90.00
_cell.angle_beta   90.00
_cell.angle_gamma   90.00
#
_symmetry.space_group_name_H-M   'P 1'
#
loop_
_entity.id
_entity.type
_entity.pdbx_description
1 polymer ?
#
loop_
_entity_poly.entity_id
_entity_poly.type
_entity_poly.pdbx_seq_one_letter_code
_entity_poly.pdbx_strand_id
1 'polypeptide(L)'
;MDSLDRTKKWPTHITVKQGDYLHAGDIIAEVPETHAITHKCMVPPGIEGTVLVTVADGAYTIDDLLVRLQLPDGDTKDLTMTQHWPIRTPRPTHHRFPASVPLVTGQRIIDTMFPIAKGGTAAIPVDSEPERP
;
A
#
# COMPACT_ATOMS: atom_id res chain seq x y z
N MET A 1 -12.66 1.56 -17.27
CA MET A 1 -12.16 1.93 -15.95
C MET A 1 -11.89 3.41 -16.02
N ASP A 2 -12.60 4.21 -15.24
CA ASP A 2 -12.42 5.65 -15.28
C ASP A 2 -11.03 6.01 -14.78
N SER A 3 -10.38 6.99 -15.44
CA SER A 3 -9.10 7.50 -15.00
C SER A 3 -9.28 8.23 -13.66
N LEU A 4 -8.21 8.28 -12.85
CA LEU A 4 -8.21 9.05 -11.61
C LEU A 4 -8.59 10.51 -11.88
N ASP A 5 -9.54 11.05 -11.12
CA ASP A 5 -9.94 12.45 -11.21
C ASP A 5 -8.83 13.33 -10.63
N ARG A 6 -8.13 14.06 -11.51
CA ARG A 6 -7.01 14.94 -11.15
C ARG A 6 -7.46 16.25 -10.52
N THR A 7 -8.73 16.60 -10.65
CA THR A 7 -9.28 17.86 -10.13
C THR A 7 -9.86 17.72 -8.73
N LYS A 8 -10.17 16.50 -8.33
CA LYS A 8 -10.74 16.21 -7.01
C LYS A 8 -9.71 16.46 -5.91
N LYS A 9 -10.13 17.20 -4.89
CA LYS A 9 -9.35 17.43 -3.68
C LYS A 9 -9.70 16.41 -2.63
N TRP A 10 -8.66 15.86 -2.02
CA TRP A 10 -8.76 14.83 -0.99
C TRP A 10 -8.27 15.37 0.35
N PRO A 11 -9.02 15.19 1.44
CA PRO A 11 -8.54 15.53 2.77
C PRO A 11 -7.33 14.65 3.10
N THR A 12 -6.20 15.26 3.34
CA THR A 12 -4.92 14.57 3.53
C THR A 12 -4.36 14.91 4.90
N HIS A 13 -3.99 13.88 5.64
CA HIS A 13 -3.31 13.98 6.91
C HIS A 13 -1.85 13.56 6.73
N ILE A 14 -0.91 14.45 7.04
CA ILE A 14 0.52 14.20 6.92
C ILE A 14 1.03 13.53 8.20
N THR A 15 1.71 12.39 8.05
CA THR A 15 2.20 11.59 9.17
C THR A 15 3.66 11.85 9.53
N VAL A 16 4.41 12.52 8.64
CA VAL A 16 5.85 12.74 8.76
C VAL A 16 6.18 14.19 9.07
N LYS A 17 7.35 14.42 9.67
CA LYS A 17 7.83 15.75 10.02
C LYS A 17 9.10 16.11 9.25
N GLN A 18 9.37 17.40 9.16
CA GLN A 18 10.63 17.89 8.61
C GLN A 18 11.80 17.37 9.45
N GLY A 19 12.80 16.82 8.77
CA GLY A 19 14.00 16.23 9.38
C GLY A 19 13.92 14.72 9.61
N ASP A 20 12.75 14.10 9.42
CA ASP A 20 12.62 12.64 9.51
C ASP A 20 13.37 11.97 8.35
N TYR A 21 14.03 10.85 8.63
CA TYR A 21 14.63 10.00 7.61
C TYR A 21 13.64 8.91 7.22
N LEU A 22 13.34 8.81 5.94
CA LEU A 22 12.34 7.89 5.40
C LEU A 22 12.99 6.83 4.51
N HIS A 23 12.46 5.62 4.62
CA HIS A 23 12.82 4.48 3.78
C HIS A 23 11.70 4.16 2.79
N ALA A 24 12.05 3.37 1.78
CA ALA A 24 11.05 2.85 0.84
C ALA A 24 9.92 2.10 1.59
N GLY A 25 8.68 2.51 1.34
CA GLY A 25 7.49 1.93 1.98
C GLY A 25 7.01 2.62 3.24
N ASP A 26 7.73 3.61 3.76
CA ASP A 26 7.23 4.42 4.87
C ASP A 26 6.01 5.23 4.45
N ILE A 27 5.06 5.39 5.38
CA ILE A 27 3.82 6.11 5.14
C ILE A 27 4.07 7.59 5.37
N ILE A 28 3.83 8.42 4.35
CA ILE A 28 4.02 9.87 4.38
C ILE A 28 2.71 10.62 4.65
N ALA A 29 1.60 10.05 4.21
CA ALA A 29 0.28 10.66 4.39
C ALA A 29 -0.83 9.62 4.38
N GLU A 30 -1.94 9.95 5.01
CA GLU A 30 -3.17 9.17 5.02
C GLU A 30 -4.32 9.99 4.44
N VAL A 31 -5.10 9.35 3.56
CA VAL A 31 -6.24 9.95 2.87
C VAL A 31 -7.47 9.08 3.07
N PRO A 32 -8.52 9.51 3.77
CA PRO A 32 -9.76 8.78 3.87
C PRO A 32 -10.47 8.80 2.50
N GLU A 33 -10.42 7.69 1.79
CA GLU A 33 -11.03 7.54 0.47
C GLU A 33 -12.53 7.21 0.59
N THR A 34 -12.87 6.30 1.51
CA THR A 34 -14.24 5.91 1.83
C THR A 34 -14.37 5.71 3.33
N HIS A 35 -15.58 5.45 3.82
CA HIS A 35 -15.81 5.12 5.24
C HIS A 35 -15.04 3.87 5.70
N ALA A 36 -14.69 2.97 4.80
CA ALA A 36 -14.02 1.70 5.11
C ALA A 36 -12.55 1.67 4.70
N ILE A 37 -12.11 2.59 3.83
CA ILE A 37 -10.78 2.54 3.22
C ILE A 37 -10.06 3.86 3.46
N THR A 38 -8.91 3.76 4.11
CA THR A 38 -7.93 4.85 4.20
C THR A 38 -6.77 4.53 3.26
N HIS A 39 -6.59 5.37 2.26
CA HIS A 39 -5.45 5.27 1.36
C HIS A 39 -4.19 5.77 2.05
N LYS A 40 -3.12 4.98 2.00
CA LYS A 40 -1.82 5.30 2.58
C LYS A 40 -0.83 5.64 1.48
N CYS A 41 -0.40 6.89 1.43
CA CYS A 41 0.65 7.32 0.54
C CYS A 41 2.01 6.86 1.10
N MET A 42 2.78 6.12 0.31
CA MET A 42 4.06 5.55 0.74
C MET A 42 5.21 6.11 -0.08
N VAL A 43 6.41 6.05 0.50
CA VAL A 43 7.65 6.33 -0.25
C VAL A 43 7.83 5.24 -1.32
N PRO A 44 8.07 5.61 -2.60
CA PRO A 44 8.30 4.64 -3.68
C PRO A 44 9.52 3.75 -3.44
N PRO A 45 9.58 2.55 -4.08
CA PRO A 45 10.73 1.67 -3.94
C PRO A 45 12.00 2.30 -4.51
N GLY A 46 13.12 2.07 -3.82
CA GLY A 46 14.42 2.59 -4.24
C GLY A 46 14.64 4.07 -3.92
N ILE A 47 13.74 4.70 -3.17
CA ILE A 47 13.87 6.07 -2.71
C ILE A 47 13.98 6.05 -1.20
N GLU A 48 15.01 6.71 -0.68
CA GLU A 48 15.19 6.97 0.74
C GLU A 48 15.84 8.35 0.92
N GLY A 49 15.58 8.99 2.03
CA GLY A 49 16.15 10.31 2.28
C GLY A 49 15.53 11.04 3.45
N THR A 50 16.02 12.25 3.68
CA THR A 50 15.54 13.12 4.75
C THR A 50 14.48 14.08 4.24
N VAL A 51 13.44 14.25 5.02
CA VAL A 51 12.34 15.18 4.73
C VAL A 51 12.83 16.62 4.83
N LEU A 52 12.85 17.33 3.71
CA LEU A 52 13.19 18.77 3.65
C LEU A 52 11.98 19.65 3.95
N VAL A 53 10.87 19.34 3.29
CA VAL A 53 9.64 20.13 3.38
C VAL A 53 8.44 19.18 3.43
N THR A 54 7.49 19.48 4.30
CA THR A 54 6.17 18.87 4.33
C THR A 54 5.12 19.96 4.19
N VAL A 55 3.99 19.64 3.58
CA VAL A 55 2.82 20.51 3.59
C VAL A 55 2.02 20.30 4.88
N ALA A 56 1.18 21.26 5.26
CA ALA A 56 0.26 21.11 6.38
C ALA A 56 -0.91 20.19 5.99
N ASP A 57 -1.62 19.66 6.99
CA ASP A 57 -2.86 18.93 6.75
C ASP A 57 -3.86 19.80 5.98
N GLY A 58 -4.47 19.23 4.95
CA GLY A 58 -5.35 19.99 4.08
C GLY A 58 -5.96 19.17 2.96
N ALA A 59 -6.60 19.85 2.02
CA ALA A 59 -7.21 19.23 0.86
C ALA A 59 -6.33 19.45 -0.38
N TYR A 60 -5.77 18.35 -0.88
CA TYR A 60 -4.82 18.34 -2.01
C TYR A 60 -5.35 17.48 -3.16
N THR A 61 -4.90 17.80 -4.36
CA THR A 61 -5.11 16.95 -5.54
C THR A 61 -4.07 15.82 -5.57
N ILE A 62 -4.26 14.85 -6.43
CA ILE A 62 -3.35 13.71 -6.53
C ILE A 62 -1.96 14.08 -7.06
N ASP A 63 -1.83 15.22 -7.75
CA ASP A 63 -0.59 15.70 -8.35
C ASP A 63 0.12 16.77 -7.48
N ASP A 64 -0.53 17.23 -6.41
CA ASP A 64 0.06 18.23 -5.52
C ASP A 64 1.24 17.65 -4.73
N LEU A 65 2.24 18.49 -4.48
CA LEU A 65 3.39 18.15 -3.65
C LEU A 65 2.94 17.92 -2.20
N LEU A 66 3.25 16.77 -1.64
CA LEU A 66 3.01 16.46 -0.22
C LEU A 66 4.30 16.57 0.60
N VAL A 67 5.36 15.95 0.12
CA VAL A 67 6.64 15.89 0.82
C VAL A 67 7.78 16.03 -0.18
N ARG A 68 8.82 16.78 0.19
CA ARG A 68 10.08 16.84 -0.55
C ARG A 68 11.17 16.17 0.25
N LEU A 69 11.80 15.17 -0.34
CA LEU A 69 12.92 14.45 0.23
C LEU A 69 14.25 14.93 -0.35
N GLN A 70 15.27 14.96 0.49
CA GLN A 70 16.66 15.02 0.07
C GLN A 70 17.23 13.61 0.06
N LEU A 71 17.68 13.17 -1.11
CA LEU A 71 18.34 11.89 -1.29
C LEU A 71 19.78 11.95 -0.74
N PRO A 72 20.39 10.78 -0.44
CA PRO A 72 21.79 10.71 -0.02
C PRO A 72 22.78 11.32 -1.03
N ASP A 73 22.42 11.29 -2.31
CA ASP A 73 23.23 11.87 -3.42
C ASP A 73 23.19 13.40 -3.48
N GLY A 74 22.40 14.03 -2.61
CA GLY A 74 22.18 15.48 -2.58
C GLY A 74 21.04 15.99 -3.47
N ASP A 75 20.48 15.12 -4.30
CA ASP A 75 19.32 15.44 -5.12
C ASP A 75 18.04 15.55 -4.29
N THR A 76 17.03 16.22 -4.86
CA THR A 76 15.71 16.34 -4.22
C THR A 76 14.67 15.57 -5.01
N LYS A 77 13.76 14.89 -4.29
CA LYS A 77 12.64 14.16 -4.87
C LYS A 77 11.32 14.65 -4.30
N ASP A 78 10.42 15.03 -5.19
CA ASP A 78 9.06 15.42 -4.81
C ASP A 78 8.16 14.19 -4.78
N LEU A 79 7.42 14.04 -3.68
CA LEU A 79 6.44 12.98 -3.48
C LEU A 79 5.03 13.54 -3.51
N THR A 80 4.19 12.91 -4.32
CA THR A 80 2.78 13.23 -4.52
C THR A 80 1.92 12.03 -4.12
N MET A 81 0.58 12.14 -4.15
CA MET A 81 -0.30 10.99 -3.96
C MET A 81 -0.19 10.00 -5.11
N THR A 82 0.10 10.48 -6.33
CA THR A 82 0.27 9.62 -7.51
C THR A 82 1.66 9.04 -7.54
N GLN A 83 1.75 7.72 -7.66
CA GLN A 83 3.01 7.01 -7.73
C GLN A 83 3.01 5.99 -8.86
N HIS A 84 4.14 5.90 -9.56
CA HIS A 84 4.40 4.83 -10.52
C HIS A 84 5.05 3.67 -9.81
N TRP A 85 4.37 2.52 -9.81
CA TRP A 85 4.86 1.33 -9.13
C TRP A 85 5.13 0.22 -10.15
N PRO A 86 6.30 -0.44 -10.12
CA PRO A 86 6.57 -1.55 -11.01
C PRO A 86 5.62 -2.72 -10.71
N ILE A 87 4.96 -3.26 -11.73
CA ILE A 87 3.94 -4.32 -11.58
C ILE A 87 4.50 -5.56 -10.88
N ARG A 88 5.77 -5.88 -11.12
CA ARG A 88 6.43 -7.08 -10.57
C ARG A 88 7.10 -6.86 -9.21
N THR A 89 7.11 -5.63 -8.72
CA THR A 89 7.68 -5.32 -7.40
C THR A 89 6.56 -5.29 -6.37
N PRO A 90 6.55 -6.20 -5.39
CA PRO A 90 5.54 -6.16 -4.33
C PRO A 90 5.69 -4.88 -3.51
N ARG A 91 4.59 -4.36 -2.99
CA ARG A 91 4.64 -3.25 -2.06
C ARG A 91 5.32 -3.70 -0.77
N PRO A 92 6.23 -2.90 -0.19
CA PRO A 92 6.87 -3.24 1.08
C PRO A 92 5.82 -3.35 2.18
N THR A 93 6.02 -4.34 3.05
CA THR A 93 5.18 -4.55 4.23
C THR A 93 6.05 -4.48 5.47
N HIS A 94 5.76 -3.54 6.38
CA HIS A 94 6.50 -3.41 7.62
C HIS A 94 6.15 -4.50 8.64
N HIS A 95 4.91 -4.96 8.63
CA HIS A 95 4.44 -6.00 9.57
C HIS A 95 3.69 -7.10 8.85
N ARG A 96 4.12 -8.34 9.08
CA ARG A 96 3.32 -9.52 8.80
C ARG A 96 2.64 -9.93 10.10
N PHE A 97 1.33 -9.86 10.12
CA PHE A 97 0.56 -10.40 11.23
C PHE A 97 0.64 -11.94 11.22
N PRO A 98 0.74 -12.58 12.39
CA PRO A 98 0.63 -14.02 12.46
C PRO A 98 -0.75 -14.47 11.94
N ALA A 99 -0.78 -15.64 11.31
CA ALA A 99 -2.01 -16.23 10.77
C ALA A 99 -2.88 -16.78 11.92
N SER A 100 -3.50 -15.89 12.68
CA SER A 100 -4.27 -16.22 13.88
C SER A 100 -5.78 -16.22 13.66
N VAL A 101 -6.26 -15.60 12.58
CA VAL A 101 -7.70 -15.49 12.30
C VAL A 101 -8.08 -16.50 11.22
N PRO A 102 -8.96 -17.50 11.52
CA PRO A 102 -9.41 -18.46 10.52
C PRO A 102 -10.33 -17.82 9.48
N LEU A 103 -10.21 -18.29 8.24
CA LEU A 103 -11.14 -18.00 7.18
C LEU A 103 -12.29 -19.01 7.24
N VAL A 104 -13.46 -18.54 7.60
CA VAL A 104 -14.67 -19.41 7.62
C VAL A 104 -15.17 -19.58 6.20
N THR A 105 -15.06 -20.81 5.67
CA THR A 105 -15.48 -21.15 4.31
C THR A 105 -16.92 -21.65 4.24
N GLY A 106 -17.47 -22.10 5.35
CA GLY A 106 -18.77 -22.79 5.44
C GLY A 106 -18.68 -24.31 5.16
N GLN A 107 -17.51 -24.79 4.76
CA GLN A 107 -17.24 -26.21 4.55
C GLN A 107 -16.70 -26.84 5.84
N ARG A 108 -17.49 -27.72 6.47
CA ARG A 108 -17.14 -28.28 7.77
C ARG A 108 -15.76 -28.94 7.80
N ILE A 109 -15.40 -29.68 6.75
CA ILE A 109 -14.11 -30.38 6.67
C ILE A 109 -12.95 -29.38 6.64
N ILE A 110 -13.07 -28.30 5.84
CA ILE A 110 -12.03 -27.29 5.74
C ILE A 110 -11.93 -26.51 7.04
N ASP A 111 -13.06 -26.06 7.59
CA ASP A 111 -13.08 -25.18 8.74
C ASP A 111 -12.62 -25.88 10.05
N THR A 112 -12.81 -27.21 10.14
CA THR A 112 -12.48 -27.96 11.38
C THR A 112 -11.20 -28.77 11.31
N MET A 113 -10.91 -29.41 10.16
CA MET A 113 -9.76 -30.33 10.05
C MET A 113 -8.56 -29.68 9.34
N PHE A 114 -8.79 -28.77 8.43
CA PHE A 114 -7.76 -28.09 7.64
C PHE A 114 -8.01 -26.57 7.58
N PRO A 115 -8.06 -25.88 8.73
CA PRO A 115 -8.42 -24.46 8.75
C PRO A 115 -7.45 -23.63 7.94
N ILE A 116 -8.02 -22.78 7.08
CA ILE A 116 -7.25 -21.80 6.30
C ILE A 116 -7.25 -20.49 7.08
N ALA A 117 -6.08 -19.89 7.23
CA ALA A 117 -5.98 -18.57 7.85
C ALA A 117 -6.30 -17.46 6.85
N LYS A 118 -6.92 -16.36 7.30
CA LYS A 118 -7.07 -15.15 6.50
C LYS A 118 -5.70 -14.63 6.07
N GLY A 119 -5.52 -14.40 4.77
CA GLY A 119 -4.24 -14.01 4.18
C GLY A 119 -3.27 -15.19 3.94
N GLY A 120 -3.68 -16.42 4.24
CA GLY A 120 -2.93 -17.63 3.92
C GLY A 120 -3.10 -18.05 2.47
N THR A 121 -2.27 -19.02 2.05
CA THR A 121 -2.34 -19.63 0.72
C THR A 121 -2.73 -21.08 0.85
N ALA A 122 -3.72 -21.53 0.09
CA ALA A 122 -4.10 -22.92 -0.01
C ALA A 122 -4.01 -23.38 -1.47
N ALA A 123 -3.44 -24.57 -1.71
CA ALA A 123 -3.41 -25.18 -3.03
C ALA A 123 -4.50 -26.25 -3.09
N ILE A 124 -5.36 -26.17 -4.09
CA ILE A 124 -6.36 -27.17 -4.39
C ILE A 124 -5.93 -27.83 -5.71
N PRO A 125 -5.24 -28.98 -5.68
CA PRO A 125 -4.89 -29.68 -6.90
C PRO A 125 -6.19 -30.22 -7.54
N VAL A 126 -6.42 -29.84 -8.77
CA VAL A 126 -7.47 -30.44 -9.60
C VAL A 126 -6.78 -31.48 -10.46
N ASP A 127 -7.15 -32.76 -10.25
CA ASP A 127 -6.76 -33.82 -11.18
C ASP A 127 -7.50 -33.58 -12.49
N SER A 128 -6.78 -33.12 -13.49
CA SER A 128 -7.26 -33.12 -14.85
C SER A 128 -7.12 -34.57 -15.38
N GLU A 129 -8.10 -35.40 -15.14
CA GLU A 129 -8.19 -36.64 -15.92
C GLU A 129 -8.23 -36.22 -17.41
N PRO A 130 -7.30 -36.72 -18.24
CA PRO A 130 -7.45 -36.56 -19.67
C PRO A 130 -8.71 -37.30 -20.07
N GLU A 131 -9.69 -36.59 -20.63
CA GLU A 131 -10.82 -37.22 -21.30
C GLU A 131 -10.26 -38.28 -22.25
N ARG A 132 -10.51 -39.54 -21.93
CA ARG A 132 -10.23 -40.63 -22.86
C ARG A 132 -11.23 -40.54 -24.01
N PRO A 133 -10.77 -40.68 -25.26
CA PRO A 133 -11.63 -40.68 -26.45
C PRO A 133 -12.59 -41.84 -26.47
#